data_6a457ad36f362b20829fd921ac636bcc
#
_entry.id   6a457ad36f362b20829fd921ac636bcc
#
_cell.length_a   1.000
_cell.length_b   1.000
_cell.length_c   1.000
_cell.angle_alpha   90.00
_cell.angle_beta   90.00
_cell.angle_gamma   90.00
#
_symmetry.space_group_name_H-M   'P 1'
#
loop_
_entity.id
_entity.type
_entity.pdbx_description
1 polymer ?
#
loop_
_entity_poly.entity_id
_entity_poly.type
_entity_poly.pdbx_seq_one_letter_code
_entity_poly.pdbx_strand_id
1 'polypeptide(L)'
;MKRLFMSACVTVALLAAPAYATLTVGAKAPDFKARASMAGKQFDFSLADALKKGPVVLYFYPAAFTPGCTLEANNFAEAMDDFSKLGATVIGVSHDNIETLDRFSLTECRSKFPVASDADQRIMKSYDAVVGPNAVRASRTSYVISPAGQIVYAYTNGDYTHHTEYTMDAVKKFVAQAK
;
A
#
# COMPACT_ATOMS: atom_id res chain seq x y z
N MET A 1 10.46 -50.02 49.62
CA MET A 1 9.49 -48.93 49.31
C MET A 1 10.14 -47.99 48.33
N LYS A 2 9.85 -48.18 47.01
CA LYS A 2 10.38 -47.32 45.92
C LYS A 2 9.35 -46.26 45.62
N ARG A 3 9.65 -44.98 45.85
CA ARG A 3 8.83 -43.84 45.48
C ARG A 3 9.12 -43.46 44.04
N LEU A 4 8.18 -43.67 43.13
CA LEU A 4 8.18 -43.11 41.77
C LEU A 4 7.82 -41.63 41.82
N PHE A 5 8.76 -40.77 41.39
CA PHE A 5 8.47 -39.37 41.11
C PHE A 5 7.99 -39.28 39.62
N MET A 6 6.71 -39.05 39.45
CA MET A 6 6.15 -38.68 38.13
C MET A 6 6.43 -37.19 37.89
N SER A 7 7.36 -36.92 36.97
CA SER A 7 7.65 -35.57 36.49
C SER A 7 6.59 -35.20 35.43
N ALA A 8 5.71 -34.26 35.77
CA ALA A 8 4.76 -33.72 34.85
C ALA A 8 5.43 -32.65 33.98
N CYS A 9 5.69 -32.96 32.69
CA CYS A 9 6.10 -31.96 31.71
C CYS A 9 4.87 -31.08 31.32
N VAL A 10 4.85 -29.87 31.83
CA VAL A 10 3.90 -28.84 31.36
C VAL A 10 4.41 -28.25 30.06
N THR A 11 3.84 -28.66 28.95
CA THR A 11 4.06 -28.02 27.62
C THR A 11 3.30 -26.71 27.58
N VAL A 12 4.01 -25.59 27.72
CA VAL A 12 3.46 -24.26 27.43
C VAL A 12 3.37 -24.08 25.93
N ALA A 13 2.16 -24.19 25.37
CA ALA A 13 1.90 -23.82 24.00
C ALA A 13 1.96 -22.28 23.91
N LEU A 14 3.03 -21.76 23.31
CA LEU A 14 3.07 -20.34 22.89
C LEU A 14 2.03 -20.16 21.78
N LEU A 15 0.90 -19.53 22.11
CA LEU A 15 -0.04 -18.99 21.14
C LEU A 15 0.67 -17.79 20.49
N ALA A 16 1.25 -18.00 19.30
CA ALA A 16 1.71 -16.90 18.46
C ALA A 16 0.49 -16.10 18.05
N ALA A 17 0.32 -14.88 18.58
CA ALA A 17 -0.66 -13.93 18.06
C ALA A 17 -0.36 -13.67 16.60
N PRO A 18 -1.38 -13.61 15.71
CA PRO A 18 -1.16 -13.25 14.32
C PRO A 18 -0.55 -11.83 14.30
N ALA A 19 0.71 -11.75 13.91
CA ALA A 19 1.31 -10.47 13.56
C ALA A 19 0.60 -10.00 12.29
N TYR A 20 -0.11 -8.89 12.34
CA TYR A 20 -0.61 -8.21 11.15
C TYR A 20 0.62 -7.68 10.40
N ALA A 21 1.17 -8.52 9.55
CA ALA A 21 2.35 -8.21 8.78
C ALA A 21 1.89 -7.84 7.37
N THR A 22 2.34 -6.69 6.89
CA THR A 22 2.30 -6.34 5.46
C THR A 22 2.75 -7.51 4.60
N LEU A 23 2.24 -7.59 3.37
CA LEU A 23 2.72 -8.58 2.40
C LEU A 23 4.24 -8.44 2.23
N THR A 24 4.92 -9.58 2.23
CA THR A 24 6.39 -9.62 2.19
C THR A 24 6.91 -9.41 0.77
N VAL A 25 8.15 -8.91 0.67
CA VAL A 25 8.89 -8.86 -0.59
C VAL A 25 9.01 -10.26 -1.18
N GLY A 26 8.76 -10.39 -2.49
CA GLY A 26 8.67 -11.66 -3.22
C GLY A 26 7.26 -12.23 -3.32
N ALA A 27 6.31 -11.80 -2.49
CA ALA A 27 4.92 -12.23 -2.60
C ALA A 27 4.28 -11.71 -3.89
N LYS A 28 3.29 -12.45 -4.39
CA LYS A 28 2.45 -11.98 -5.50
C LYS A 28 1.50 -10.91 -4.96
N ALA A 29 1.48 -9.76 -5.64
CA ALA A 29 0.53 -8.70 -5.37
C ALA A 29 -0.89 -9.14 -5.75
N PRO A 30 -1.89 -9.04 -4.86
CA PRO A 30 -3.29 -9.29 -5.21
C PRO A 30 -3.74 -8.34 -6.32
N ASP A 31 -4.32 -8.90 -7.41
CA ASP A 31 -4.88 -8.06 -8.47
C ASP A 31 -6.17 -7.39 -8.02
N PHE A 32 -6.39 -6.16 -8.50
CA PHE A 32 -7.62 -5.45 -8.20
C PHE A 32 -8.02 -4.49 -9.31
N LYS A 33 -9.32 -4.19 -9.33
CA LYS A 33 -9.91 -3.06 -10.04
C LYS A 33 -10.67 -2.20 -9.04
N ALA A 34 -10.60 -0.90 -9.24
CA ALA A 34 -11.28 0.06 -8.37
C ALA A 34 -11.71 1.30 -9.13
N ARG A 35 -12.78 1.93 -8.67
CA ARG A 35 -13.13 3.27 -9.12
C ARG A 35 -12.09 4.24 -8.61
N ALA A 36 -11.48 5.01 -9.49
CA ALA A 36 -10.40 5.95 -9.17
C ALA A 36 -10.73 7.34 -9.73
N SER A 37 -10.05 8.34 -9.21
CA SER A 37 -10.12 9.71 -9.68
C SER A 37 -8.72 10.29 -9.89
N MET A 38 -8.56 11.00 -10.99
CA MET A 38 -7.37 11.79 -11.31
C MET A 38 -7.80 13.16 -11.86
N ALA A 39 -7.28 14.22 -11.30
CA ALA A 39 -7.65 15.58 -11.65
C ALA A 39 -9.19 15.81 -11.59
N GLY A 40 -9.85 15.21 -10.59
CA GLY A 40 -11.29 15.28 -10.41
C GLY A 40 -12.12 14.47 -11.42
N LYS A 41 -11.48 13.68 -12.28
CA LYS A 41 -12.16 12.85 -13.30
C LYS A 41 -12.09 11.38 -12.91
N GLN A 42 -13.27 10.76 -12.84
CA GLN A 42 -13.40 9.36 -12.45
C GLN A 42 -13.14 8.41 -13.63
N PHE A 43 -12.49 7.30 -13.33
CA PHE A 43 -12.24 6.20 -14.26
C PHE A 43 -12.10 4.87 -13.52
N ASP A 44 -12.11 3.76 -14.27
CA ASP A 44 -11.85 2.44 -13.70
C ASP A 44 -10.36 2.12 -13.78
N PHE A 45 -9.70 2.03 -12.63
CA PHE A 45 -8.31 1.62 -12.52
C PHE A 45 -8.20 0.09 -12.49
N SER A 46 -7.19 -0.45 -13.18
CA SER A 46 -6.82 -1.86 -13.13
C SER A 46 -5.33 -1.98 -12.83
N LEU A 47 -4.97 -2.69 -11.75
CA LEU A 47 -3.57 -2.96 -11.42
C LEU A 47 -2.88 -3.73 -12.55
N ALA A 48 -3.53 -4.78 -13.07
CA ALA A 48 -2.98 -5.57 -14.17
C ALA A 48 -2.66 -4.72 -15.41
N ASP A 49 -3.48 -3.73 -15.74
CA ASP A 49 -3.21 -2.85 -16.88
C ASP A 49 -2.13 -1.80 -16.59
N ALA A 50 -2.02 -1.34 -15.35
CA ALA A 50 -0.94 -0.46 -14.93
C ALA A 50 0.42 -1.17 -14.98
N LEU A 51 0.50 -2.43 -14.53
CA LEU A 51 1.72 -3.25 -14.54
C LEU A 51 2.24 -3.54 -15.96
N LYS A 52 1.39 -3.54 -16.98
CA LYS A 52 1.84 -3.65 -18.39
C LYS A 52 2.67 -2.45 -18.85
N LYS A 53 2.55 -1.30 -18.17
CA LYS A 53 3.26 -0.06 -18.50
C LYS A 53 4.59 0.08 -17.75
N GLY A 54 4.73 -0.57 -16.59
CA GLY A 54 5.91 -0.48 -15.74
C GLY A 54 5.61 -0.84 -14.29
N PRO A 55 6.56 -0.60 -13.38
CA PRO A 55 6.33 -0.84 -11.95
C PRO A 55 5.25 0.09 -11.40
N VAL A 56 4.51 -0.39 -10.38
CA VAL A 56 3.47 0.37 -9.71
C VAL A 56 3.86 0.64 -8.26
N VAL A 57 3.82 1.90 -7.86
CA VAL A 57 3.82 2.33 -6.46
C VAL A 57 2.38 2.40 -6.01
N LEU A 58 2.01 1.48 -5.13
CA LEU A 58 0.69 1.41 -4.49
C LEU A 58 0.84 1.84 -3.05
N TYR A 59 0.20 2.95 -2.64
CA TYR A 59 0.22 3.34 -1.24
C TYR A 59 -1.19 3.42 -0.67
N PHE A 60 -1.33 2.89 0.54
CA PHE A 60 -2.55 2.95 1.35
C PHE A 60 -2.43 4.07 2.37
N TYR A 61 -3.48 4.85 2.54
CA TYR A 61 -3.53 5.92 3.53
C TYR A 61 -4.86 5.91 4.29
N PRO A 62 -4.88 6.34 5.58
CA PRO A 62 -6.06 6.20 6.45
C PRO A 62 -7.31 6.94 5.98
N ALA A 63 -7.21 8.20 5.57
CA ALA A 63 -8.33 9.00 5.09
C ALA A 63 -7.88 10.27 4.38
N ALA A 64 -8.58 10.63 3.29
CA ALA A 64 -8.39 11.87 2.56
C ALA A 64 -8.59 13.09 3.48
N PHE A 65 -7.88 14.17 3.18
CA PHE A 65 -7.92 15.47 3.88
C PHE A 65 -7.50 15.45 5.36
N THR A 66 -6.96 14.34 5.88
CA THR A 66 -6.27 14.38 7.18
C THR A 66 -4.87 14.97 7.00
N PRO A 67 -4.31 15.69 7.99
CA PRO A 67 -3.05 16.42 7.83
C PRO A 67 -1.91 15.57 7.28
N GLY A 68 -1.66 14.39 7.86
CA GLY A 68 -0.58 13.50 7.40
C GLY A 68 -0.82 12.92 6.01
N CYS A 69 -2.08 12.60 5.64
CA CYS A 69 -2.40 12.08 4.31
C CYS A 69 -2.33 13.17 3.23
N THR A 70 -2.70 14.39 3.56
CA THR A 70 -2.50 15.56 2.69
C THR A 70 -1.03 15.80 2.40
N LEU A 71 -0.17 15.79 3.42
CA LEU A 71 1.27 15.98 3.24
C LEU A 71 1.91 14.83 2.46
N GLU A 72 1.49 13.59 2.70
CA GLU A 72 1.95 12.43 1.92
C GLU A 72 1.57 12.55 0.44
N ALA A 73 0.31 12.90 0.15
CA ALA A 73 -0.15 13.11 -1.23
C ALA A 73 0.62 14.24 -1.93
N ASN A 74 0.89 15.34 -1.22
CA ASN A 74 1.73 16.44 -1.73
C ASN A 74 3.15 15.97 -2.05
N ASN A 75 3.79 15.17 -1.15
CA ASN A 75 5.14 14.63 -1.39
C ASN A 75 5.17 13.72 -2.64
N PHE A 76 4.17 12.84 -2.80
CA PHE A 76 4.05 12.04 -4.02
C PHE A 76 3.84 12.92 -5.26
N ALA A 77 2.99 13.94 -5.19
CA ALA A 77 2.74 14.85 -6.30
C ALA A 77 4.01 15.61 -6.75
N GLU A 78 4.86 16.01 -5.82
CA GLU A 78 6.16 16.65 -6.10
C GLU A 78 7.13 15.69 -6.79
N ALA A 79 7.11 14.41 -6.42
CA ALA A 79 7.99 13.38 -6.97
C ALA A 79 7.49 12.75 -8.29
N MET A 80 6.28 13.08 -8.77
CA MET A 80 5.66 12.41 -9.93
C MET A 80 6.47 12.49 -11.21
N ASP A 81 7.14 13.60 -11.46
CA ASP A 81 7.96 13.74 -12.67
C ASP A 81 9.12 12.74 -12.68
N ASP A 82 9.70 12.44 -11.51
CA ASP A 82 10.78 11.46 -11.38
C ASP A 82 10.26 10.01 -11.41
N PHE A 83 9.12 9.71 -10.80
CA PHE A 83 8.46 8.41 -10.98
C PHE A 83 8.14 8.15 -12.46
N SER A 84 7.62 9.14 -13.17
CA SER A 84 7.28 9.03 -14.59
C SER A 84 8.50 8.78 -15.48
N LYS A 85 9.63 9.44 -15.22
CA LYS A 85 10.92 9.18 -15.91
C LYS A 85 11.41 7.74 -15.73
N LEU A 86 11.08 7.11 -14.60
CA LEU A 86 11.38 5.72 -14.30
C LEU A 86 10.33 4.74 -14.86
N GLY A 87 9.31 5.23 -15.56
CA GLY A 87 8.20 4.43 -16.08
C GLY A 87 7.24 3.90 -14.99
N ALA A 88 7.30 4.45 -13.78
CA ALA A 88 6.48 4.01 -12.67
C ALA A 88 5.12 4.72 -12.64
N THR A 89 4.06 3.96 -12.33
CA THR A 89 2.74 4.49 -12.00
C THR A 89 2.62 4.62 -10.49
N VAL A 90 2.10 5.74 -9.98
CA VAL A 90 1.74 5.92 -8.58
C VAL A 90 0.22 5.90 -8.43
N ILE A 91 -0.30 5.20 -7.43
CA ILE A 91 -1.72 5.23 -7.05
C ILE A 91 -1.88 5.16 -5.53
N GLY A 92 -2.70 6.04 -4.99
CA GLY A 92 -3.13 5.98 -3.59
C GLY A 92 -4.46 5.24 -3.44
N VAL A 93 -4.66 4.55 -2.32
CA VAL A 93 -5.90 3.83 -2.01
C VAL A 93 -6.35 4.15 -0.59
N SER A 94 -7.62 4.50 -0.44
CA SER A 94 -8.26 4.69 0.87
C SER A 94 -9.71 4.21 0.86
N HIS A 95 -10.34 4.12 2.04
CA HIS A 95 -11.74 3.75 2.16
C HIS A 95 -12.72 4.88 1.81
N ASP A 96 -12.21 6.07 1.48
CA ASP A 96 -13.05 7.23 1.15
C ASP A 96 -13.90 6.96 -0.10
N ASN A 97 -15.10 7.59 -0.16
CA ASN A 97 -15.95 7.53 -1.34
C ASN A 97 -15.33 8.30 -2.51
N ILE A 98 -15.77 7.98 -3.71
CA ILE A 98 -15.18 8.52 -4.93
C ILE A 98 -15.36 10.04 -5.07
N GLU A 99 -16.46 10.60 -4.57
CA GLU A 99 -16.72 12.04 -4.59
C GLU A 99 -15.74 12.82 -3.71
N THR A 100 -15.33 12.24 -2.58
CA THR A 100 -14.25 12.78 -1.73
C THR A 100 -12.92 12.73 -2.47
N LEU A 101 -12.65 11.61 -3.15
CA LEU A 101 -11.41 11.42 -3.90
C LEU A 101 -11.33 12.27 -5.17
N ASP A 102 -12.44 12.65 -5.77
CA ASP A 102 -12.46 13.65 -6.88
C ASP A 102 -11.80 14.95 -6.43
N ARG A 103 -12.21 15.48 -5.29
CA ARG A 103 -11.62 16.69 -4.72
C ARG A 103 -10.18 16.47 -4.27
N PHE A 104 -9.90 15.38 -3.59
CA PHE A 104 -8.55 15.06 -3.09
C PHE A 104 -7.54 14.91 -4.24
N SER A 105 -7.92 14.24 -5.35
CA SER A 105 -7.08 14.10 -6.53
C SER A 105 -6.76 15.44 -7.20
N LEU A 106 -7.72 16.36 -7.17
CA LEU A 106 -7.57 17.69 -7.77
C LEU A 106 -6.66 18.59 -6.92
N THR A 107 -6.89 18.62 -5.60
CA THR A 107 -6.20 19.56 -4.68
C THR A 107 -4.90 18.99 -4.12
N GLU A 108 -4.97 17.87 -3.38
CA GLU A 108 -3.83 17.36 -2.62
C GLU A 108 -2.88 16.51 -3.49
N CYS A 109 -3.42 15.72 -4.43
CA CYS A 109 -2.61 15.05 -5.45
C CYS A 109 -2.21 15.99 -6.59
N ARG A 110 -2.63 17.27 -6.55
CA ARG A 110 -2.30 18.31 -7.53
C ARG A 110 -2.54 17.87 -8.97
N SER A 111 -3.55 17.05 -9.19
CA SER A 111 -3.87 16.46 -10.52
C SER A 111 -2.73 15.63 -11.14
N LYS A 112 -1.74 15.20 -10.37
CA LYS A 112 -0.52 14.54 -10.87
C LYS A 112 -0.64 13.01 -10.92
N PHE A 113 -1.44 12.39 -10.04
CA PHE A 113 -1.60 10.94 -9.96
C PHE A 113 -3.00 10.57 -9.43
N PRO A 114 -3.48 9.34 -9.72
CA PRO A 114 -4.79 8.89 -9.29
C PRO A 114 -4.85 8.45 -7.84
N VAL A 115 -6.05 8.55 -7.27
CA VAL A 115 -6.45 7.91 -6.02
C VAL A 115 -7.69 7.06 -6.24
N ALA A 116 -7.74 5.87 -5.63
CA ALA A 116 -8.81 4.89 -5.80
C ALA A 116 -9.60 4.67 -4.50
N SER A 117 -10.90 4.48 -4.66
CA SER A 117 -11.83 4.18 -3.58
C SER A 117 -11.85 2.69 -3.27
N ASP A 118 -11.62 2.35 -2.02
CA ASP A 118 -11.76 1.01 -1.43
C ASP A 118 -12.86 1.04 -0.34
N ALA A 119 -14.03 1.59 -0.69
CA ALA A 119 -15.13 1.80 0.25
C ALA A 119 -15.60 0.51 0.94
N ASP A 120 -15.45 -0.64 0.29
CA ASP A 120 -15.76 -1.97 0.83
C ASP A 120 -14.56 -2.63 1.55
N GLN A 121 -13.41 -1.97 1.60
CA GLN A 121 -12.20 -2.37 2.33
C GLN A 121 -11.58 -3.69 1.85
N ARG A 122 -11.92 -4.18 0.66
CA ARG A 122 -11.41 -5.44 0.14
C ARG A 122 -9.95 -5.34 -0.29
N ILE A 123 -9.56 -4.20 -0.88
CA ILE A 123 -8.20 -4.02 -1.40
C ILE A 123 -7.23 -3.92 -0.23
N MET A 124 -7.45 -3.02 0.75
CA MET A 124 -6.55 -2.86 1.88
C MET A 124 -6.42 -4.15 2.72
N LYS A 125 -7.51 -4.95 2.84
CA LYS A 125 -7.47 -6.24 3.52
C LYS A 125 -6.67 -7.29 2.76
N SER A 126 -6.79 -7.32 1.42
CA SER A 126 -6.03 -8.26 0.59
C SER A 126 -4.52 -7.98 0.58
N TYR A 127 -4.13 -6.75 0.89
CA TYR A 127 -2.74 -6.29 1.00
C TYR A 127 -2.21 -6.27 2.44
N ASP A 128 -2.98 -6.77 3.41
CA ASP A 128 -2.66 -6.66 4.83
C ASP A 128 -2.33 -5.22 5.30
N ALA A 129 -2.83 -4.22 4.56
CA ALA A 129 -2.68 -2.81 4.85
C ALA A 129 -3.75 -2.33 5.85
N VAL A 130 -3.85 -3.03 6.99
CA VAL A 130 -4.85 -2.79 8.03
C VAL A 130 -4.23 -2.92 9.43
N VAL A 131 -4.81 -2.23 10.41
CA VAL A 131 -4.46 -2.36 11.82
C VAL A 131 -5.52 -3.21 12.51
N GLY A 132 -5.44 -4.53 12.32
CA GLY A 132 -6.37 -5.49 12.92
C GLY A 132 -7.57 -5.87 12.03
N PRO A 133 -8.29 -6.94 12.39
CA PRO A 133 -9.33 -7.56 11.54
C PRO A 133 -10.55 -6.68 11.35
N ASN A 134 -10.84 -5.80 12.30
CA ASN A 134 -12.00 -4.90 12.29
C ASN A 134 -11.64 -3.47 11.85
N ALA A 135 -10.45 -3.27 11.26
CA ALA A 135 -10.04 -1.96 10.77
C ALA A 135 -10.98 -1.49 9.64
N VAL A 136 -11.49 -0.28 9.79
CA VAL A 136 -12.31 0.40 8.77
C VAL A 136 -11.49 1.35 7.91
N ARG A 137 -10.22 1.57 8.28
CA ARG A 137 -9.26 2.43 7.57
C ARG A 137 -7.99 1.66 7.31
N ALA A 138 -7.34 2.00 6.21
CA ALA A 138 -6.03 1.45 5.92
C ALA A 138 -4.98 1.90 6.96
N SER A 139 -4.01 1.03 7.23
CA SER A 139 -2.72 1.45 7.76
C SER A 139 -1.96 2.20 6.68
N ARG A 140 -1.07 3.14 7.07
CA ARG A 140 -0.19 3.78 6.11
C ARG A 140 0.88 2.78 5.68
N THR A 141 0.73 2.29 4.45
CA THR A 141 1.56 1.21 3.90
C THR A 141 1.81 1.47 2.42
N SER A 142 3.06 1.36 1.99
CA SER A 142 3.44 1.53 0.59
C SER A 142 4.13 0.29 0.05
N TYR A 143 3.78 -0.06 -1.17
CA TYR A 143 4.36 -1.17 -1.93
C TYR A 143 4.95 -0.67 -3.24
N VAL A 144 6.02 -1.30 -3.71
CA VAL A 144 6.44 -1.25 -5.11
C VAL A 144 6.20 -2.62 -5.71
N ILE A 145 5.45 -2.66 -6.80
CA ILE A 145 5.03 -3.89 -7.49
C ILE A 145 5.71 -3.91 -8.85
N SER A 146 6.43 -4.99 -9.16
CA SER A 146 7.08 -5.19 -10.46
C SER A 146 6.06 -5.46 -11.57
N PRO A 147 6.40 -5.27 -12.86
CA PRO A 147 5.55 -5.65 -14.00
C PRO A 147 5.12 -7.13 -13.99
N ALA A 148 5.91 -8.00 -13.33
CA ALA A 148 5.56 -9.42 -13.13
C ALA A 148 4.50 -9.64 -12.04
N GLY A 149 4.03 -8.58 -11.38
CA GLY A 149 3.04 -8.67 -10.29
C GLY A 149 3.63 -9.14 -8.96
N GLN A 150 4.93 -8.99 -8.74
CA GLN A 150 5.57 -9.32 -7.47
C GLN A 150 5.87 -8.07 -6.67
N ILE A 151 5.67 -8.13 -5.36
CA ILE A 151 6.06 -7.08 -4.43
C ILE A 151 7.59 -7.07 -4.35
N VAL A 152 8.23 -5.97 -4.74
CA VAL A 152 9.68 -5.78 -4.68
C VAL A 152 10.09 -4.89 -3.52
N TYR A 153 9.15 -4.18 -2.91
CA TYR A 153 9.34 -3.36 -1.73
C TYR A 153 8.04 -3.23 -0.95
N ALA A 154 8.13 -3.20 0.39
CA ALA A 154 7.02 -2.95 1.30
C ALA A 154 7.50 -2.10 2.48
N TYR A 155 6.71 -1.10 2.86
CA TYR A 155 7.00 -0.22 3.99
C TYR A 155 5.71 0.18 4.69
N THR A 156 5.65 -0.02 6.01
CA THR A 156 4.54 0.39 6.87
C THR A 156 5.06 1.25 8.00
N ASN A 157 4.56 2.47 8.07
CA ASN A 157 4.82 3.40 9.17
C ASN A 157 3.66 4.41 9.24
N GLY A 158 3.21 4.75 10.45
CA GLY A 158 2.20 5.80 10.64
C GLY A 158 2.70 7.20 10.26
N ASP A 159 4.02 7.43 10.32
CA ASP A 159 4.67 8.65 9.84
C ASP A 159 4.78 8.64 8.32
N TYR A 160 4.27 9.69 7.68
CA TYR A 160 4.21 9.83 6.21
C TYR A 160 5.54 10.23 5.57
N THR A 161 6.51 10.72 6.33
CA THR A 161 7.67 11.47 5.81
C THR A 161 8.54 10.69 4.83
N HIS A 162 8.70 9.38 5.03
CA HIS A 162 9.61 8.55 4.24
C HIS A 162 8.94 7.69 3.15
N HIS A 163 7.61 7.66 3.06
CA HIS A 163 6.92 6.78 2.10
C HIS A 163 7.29 7.08 0.65
N THR A 164 7.34 8.37 0.27
CA THR A 164 7.70 8.80 -1.08
C THR A 164 9.18 8.52 -1.39
N GLU A 165 10.08 8.88 -0.48
CA GLU A 165 11.53 8.67 -0.62
C GLU A 165 11.87 7.19 -0.79
N TYR A 166 11.40 6.35 0.13
CA TYR A 166 11.74 4.92 0.13
C TYR A 166 11.14 4.17 -1.06
N THR A 167 9.94 4.54 -1.51
CA THR A 167 9.35 3.96 -2.72
C THR A 167 10.07 4.42 -3.98
N MET A 168 10.52 5.67 -4.04
CA MET A 168 11.35 6.18 -5.13
C MET A 168 12.67 5.42 -5.24
N ASP A 169 13.35 5.21 -4.13
CA ASP A 169 14.62 4.46 -4.11
C ASP A 169 14.42 2.98 -4.49
N ALA A 170 13.33 2.38 -4.06
CA ALA A 170 12.98 1.03 -4.46
C ALA A 170 12.70 0.92 -5.97
N VAL A 171 11.99 1.89 -6.57
CA VAL A 171 11.77 1.95 -8.03
C VAL A 171 13.08 2.14 -8.79
N LYS A 172 13.94 3.07 -8.35
CA LYS A 172 15.26 3.28 -8.95
C LYS A 172 16.10 1.99 -8.94
N LYS A 173 16.16 1.32 -7.79
CA LYS A 173 16.86 0.05 -7.63
C LYS A 173 16.32 -1.04 -8.55
N PHE A 174 14.99 -1.18 -8.60
CA PHE A 174 14.33 -2.16 -9.48
C PHE A 174 14.66 -1.91 -10.96
N VAL A 175 14.50 -0.66 -11.44
CA VAL A 175 14.77 -0.31 -12.85
C VAL A 175 16.24 -0.47 -13.22
N ALA A 176 17.17 -0.21 -12.29
CA ALA A 176 18.60 -0.41 -12.52
C ALA A 176 18.99 -1.90 -12.67
N GLN A 177 18.27 -2.80 -11.97
CA GLN A 177 18.50 -4.25 -12.04
C GLN A 177 17.85 -4.91 -13.27
N ALA A 178 16.87 -4.25 -13.91
CA ALA A 178 16.16 -4.77 -15.09
C ALA A 178 16.85 -4.43 -16.43
N LYS A 179 17.94 -3.63 -16.39
CA LYS A 179 18.80 -3.31 -17.54
C LYS A 179 19.94 -4.30 -17.67
#